data_bd02b2dd7d2a6098c83909976a4b6b22
#
_entry.id   bd02b2dd7d2a6098c83909976a4b6b22
#
_cell.length_a   1.000
_cell.length_b   1.000
_cell.length_c   1.000
_cell.angle_alpha   90.00
_cell.angle_beta   90.00
_cell.angle_gamma   90.00
#
_symmetry.space_group_name_H-M   'P 1'
#
loop_
_entity.id
_entity.type
_entity.pdbx_description
1 polymer ?
#
loop_
_entity_poly.entity_id
_entity_poly.type
_entity_poly.pdbx_seq_one_letter_code
_entity_poly.pdbx_strand_id
1 'polypeptide(L)'
;MKIILLGAPGSGKGTQASLIAEKYNLPHLSTGEIFREHIKNQTPLGVKVKEVMDSGNLCPDDLTIQIVKDRLSKEDCNGGYLLDGFPRNLTQAKALDEFLAPDKVLNIDVDIKKIEHRIVGRRSCPKCKGSFHIHFIGNTEICPNCGAKLVIRKDDNAETVKERLSVYQNQTAPLIDYYNAQGKLVFINGNQEINDVFSEIVKVLG
;
A
#
# COMPACT_ATOMS: atom_id res chain seq x y z
N MET A 1 -4.36 7.10 16.51
CA MET A 1 -3.14 6.36 16.09
C MET A 1 -2.92 6.59 14.59
N LYS A 2 -1.71 7.02 14.19
CA LYS A 2 -1.36 7.38 12.80
C LYS A 2 -0.26 6.45 12.31
N ILE A 3 -0.58 5.58 11.36
CA ILE A 3 0.29 4.49 10.95
C ILE A 3 0.63 4.61 9.46
N ILE A 4 1.88 4.35 9.11
CA ILE A 4 2.34 4.15 7.74
C ILE A 4 2.77 2.70 7.56
N LEU A 5 2.41 2.09 6.43
CA LEU A 5 2.95 0.82 5.98
C LEU A 5 4.00 1.05 4.89
N LEU A 6 5.23 0.66 5.17
CA LEU A 6 6.32 0.57 4.21
C LEU A 6 6.58 -0.90 3.82
N GLY A 7 7.28 -1.08 2.73
CA GLY A 7 7.71 -2.39 2.21
C GLY A 7 7.62 -2.45 0.69
N ALA A 8 8.30 -3.40 0.10
CA ALA A 8 8.36 -3.58 -1.35
C ALA A 8 6.97 -3.83 -1.98
N PRO A 9 6.77 -3.56 -3.28
CA PRO A 9 5.60 -4.03 -4.00
C PRO A 9 5.43 -5.54 -3.76
N GLY A 10 4.20 -6.01 -3.48
CA GLY A 10 3.97 -7.44 -3.21
C GLY A 10 4.35 -7.94 -1.81
N SER A 11 4.84 -7.09 -0.89
CA SER A 11 5.19 -7.51 0.48
C SER A 11 3.99 -7.88 1.36
N GLY A 12 2.75 -7.61 0.94
CA GLY A 12 1.54 -7.93 1.71
C GLY A 12 0.94 -6.74 2.46
N LYS A 13 1.46 -5.51 2.26
CA LYS A 13 0.94 -4.29 2.91
C LYS A 13 -0.58 -4.15 2.84
N GLY A 14 -1.17 -4.27 1.66
CA GLY A 14 -2.61 -4.11 1.50
C GLY A 14 -3.44 -5.15 2.26
N THR A 15 -2.94 -6.39 2.39
CA THR A 15 -3.58 -7.44 3.20
C THR A 15 -3.54 -7.07 4.68
N GLN A 16 -2.37 -6.69 5.18
CA GLN A 16 -2.21 -6.29 6.57
C GLN A 16 -2.94 -4.97 6.87
N ALA A 17 -2.97 -4.04 5.91
CA ALA A 17 -3.71 -2.79 6.05
C ALA A 17 -5.19 -3.02 6.33
N SER A 18 -5.82 -3.96 5.62
CA SER A 18 -7.24 -4.30 5.85
C SER A 18 -7.47 -4.85 7.27
N LEU A 19 -6.60 -5.75 7.74
CA LEU A 19 -6.69 -6.34 9.08
C LEU A 19 -6.45 -5.30 10.19
N ILE A 20 -5.46 -4.41 10.00
CA ILE A 20 -5.17 -3.33 10.94
C ILE A 20 -6.34 -2.34 11.00
N ALA A 21 -6.83 -1.91 9.84
CA ALA A 21 -7.94 -0.96 9.75
C ALA A 21 -9.20 -1.47 10.45
N GLU A 22 -9.52 -2.75 10.27
CA GLU A 22 -10.65 -3.41 10.94
C GLU A 22 -10.44 -3.49 12.45
N LYS A 23 -9.28 -4.00 12.90
CA LYS A 23 -9.01 -4.19 14.34
C LYS A 23 -9.00 -2.88 15.12
N TYR A 24 -8.39 -1.83 14.58
CA TYR A 24 -8.19 -0.55 15.27
C TYR A 24 -9.19 0.52 14.86
N ASN A 25 -10.17 0.17 14.03
CA ASN A 25 -11.18 1.10 13.49
C ASN A 25 -10.56 2.36 12.87
N LEU A 26 -9.52 2.18 12.04
CA LEU A 26 -8.81 3.27 11.37
C LEU A 26 -9.25 3.39 9.92
N PRO A 27 -9.42 4.61 9.38
CA PRO A 27 -9.58 4.79 7.95
C PRO A 27 -8.31 4.34 7.22
N HIS A 28 -8.47 3.40 6.28
CA HIS A 28 -7.40 2.92 5.43
C HIS A 28 -7.32 3.75 4.15
N LEU A 29 -6.19 4.42 3.96
CA LEU A 29 -5.92 5.25 2.80
C LEU A 29 -4.84 4.60 1.94
N SER A 30 -5.25 4.04 0.81
CA SER A 30 -4.33 3.51 -0.20
C SER A 30 -4.28 4.44 -1.40
N THR A 31 -3.15 5.13 -1.61
CA THR A 31 -2.98 6.02 -2.77
C THR A 31 -3.13 5.26 -4.09
N GLY A 32 -2.64 4.03 -4.14
CA GLY A 32 -2.81 3.17 -5.31
C GLY A 32 -4.28 2.88 -5.62
N GLU A 33 -5.12 2.67 -4.61
CA GLU A 33 -6.57 2.46 -4.82
C GLU A 33 -7.27 3.75 -5.23
N ILE A 34 -6.92 4.89 -4.63
CA ILE A 34 -7.46 6.21 -5.01
C ILE A 34 -7.19 6.47 -6.50
N PHE A 35 -5.95 6.33 -6.96
CA PHE A 35 -5.62 6.53 -8.37
C PHE A 35 -6.32 5.52 -9.29
N ARG A 36 -6.41 4.24 -8.92
CA ARG A 36 -7.13 3.24 -9.72
C ARG A 36 -8.63 3.55 -9.84
N GLU A 37 -9.23 4.11 -8.81
CA GLU A 37 -10.62 4.56 -8.86
C GLU A 37 -10.82 5.73 -9.82
N HIS A 38 -9.92 6.71 -9.79
CA HIS A 38 -9.91 7.80 -10.77
C HIS A 38 -9.72 7.32 -12.20
N ILE A 39 -8.82 6.36 -12.43
CA ILE A 39 -8.61 5.73 -13.76
C ILE A 39 -9.86 5.00 -14.22
N LYS A 40 -10.49 4.20 -13.35
CA LYS A 40 -11.73 3.47 -13.66
C LYS A 40 -12.87 4.41 -14.03
N ASN A 41 -13.00 5.52 -13.31
CA ASN A 41 -14.05 6.53 -13.53
C ASN A 41 -13.69 7.55 -14.61
N GLN A 42 -12.54 7.38 -15.29
CA GLN A 42 -12.07 8.27 -16.38
C GLN A 42 -12.06 9.76 -16.00
N THR A 43 -11.78 10.07 -14.74
CA THR A 43 -11.69 11.48 -14.33
C THR A 43 -10.47 12.15 -14.98
N PRO A 44 -10.41 13.50 -15.06
CA PRO A 44 -9.24 14.20 -15.58
C PRO A 44 -7.94 13.79 -14.89
N LEU A 45 -7.97 13.51 -13.59
CA LEU A 45 -6.87 12.98 -12.82
C LEU A 45 -6.50 11.55 -13.28
N GLY A 46 -7.49 10.67 -13.40
CA GLY A 46 -7.28 9.29 -13.81
C GLY A 46 -6.64 9.19 -15.19
N VAL A 47 -7.03 10.04 -16.13
CA VAL A 47 -6.41 10.11 -17.46
C VAL A 47 -4.94 10.50 -17.37
N LYS A 48 -4.59 11.50 -16.54
CA LYS A 48 -3.20 11.99 -16.39
C LYS A 48 -2.26 10.94 -15.77
N VAL A 49 -2.75 10.16 -14.79
CA VAL A 49 -1.88 9.24 -14.03
C VAL A 49 -1.84 7.83 -14.60
N LYS A 50 -2.72 7.51 -15.55
CA LYS A 50 -2.89 6.14 -16.05
C LYS A 50 -1.60 5.55 -16.64
N GLU A 51 -0.94 6.26 -17.54
CA GLU A 51 0.29 5.77 -18.20
C GLU A 51 1.42 5.58 -17.20
N VAL A 52 1.58 6.52 -16.26
CA VAL A 52 2.58 6.46 -15.19
C VAL A 52 2.37 5.23 -14.31
N MET A 53 1.12 4.93 -13.95
CA MET A 53 0.79 3.75 -13.14
C MET A 53 0.91 2.45 -13.90
N ASP A 54 0.49 2.43 -15.17
CA ASP A 54 0.58 1.23 -16.03
C ASP A 54 2.05 0.85 -16.29
N SER A 55 2.99 1.83 -16.32
CA SER A 55 4.45 1.60 -16.42
C SER A 55 5.13 1.26 -15.09
N GLY A 56 4.44 1.33 -13.96
CA GLY A 56 4.99 1.01 -12.64
C GLY A 56 5.70 2.16 -11.93
N ASN A 57 5.70 3.35 -12.50
CA ASN A 57 6.32 4.55 -11.95
C ASN A 57 5.44 5.24 -10.89
N LEU A 58 6.02 6.22 -10.17
CA LEU A 58 5.29 7.03 -9.20
C LEU A 58 4.56 8.19 -9.90
N CYS A 59 3.34 8.46 -9.45
CA CYS A 59 2.63 9.68 -9.83
C CYS A 59 3.38 10.92 -9.31
N PRO A 60 3.20 12.11 -9.92
CA PRO A 60 3.83 13.35 -9.47
C PRO A 60 3.60 13.62 -7.97
N ASP A 61 4.65 14.08 -7.29
CA ASP A 61 4.62 14.27 -5.83
C ASP A 61 3.62 15.31 -5.37
N ASP A 62 3.58 16.46 -6.03
CA ASP A 62 2.64 17.56 -5.75
C ASP A 62 1.18 17.08 -5.79
N LEU A 63 0.85 16.33 -6.84
CA LEU A 63 -0.47 15.75 -7.02
C LEU A 63 -0.79 14.70 -5.92
N THR A 64 0.17 13.82 -5.64
CA THR A 64 0.00 12.77 -4.64
C THR A 64 -0.14 13.35 -3.23
N ILE A 65 0.68 14.33 -2.88
CA ILE A 65 0.64 15.05 -1.60
C ILE A 65 -0.71 15.75 -1.43
N GLN A 66 -1.18 16.45 -2.45
CA GLN A 66 -2.46 17.16 -2.40
C GLN A 66 -3.64 16.21 -2.15
N ILE A 67 -3.69 15.08 -2.86
CA ILE A 67 -4.73 14.06 -2.69
C ILE A 67 -4.72 13.48 -1.27
N VAL A 68 -3.54 13.16 -0.74
CA VAL A 68 -3.42 12.63 0.62
C VAL A 68 -3.82 13.68 1.65
N LYS A 69 -3.39 14.92 1.49
CA LYS A 69 -3.76 16.04 2.36
C LYS A 69 -5.26 16.26 2.40
N ASP A 70 -5.91 16.31 1.23
CA ASP A 70 -7.36 16.46 1.11
C ASP A 70 -8.11 15.28 1.75
N ARG A 71 -7.58 14.06 1.63
CA ARG A 71 -8.19 12.88 2.25
C ARG A 71 -8.01 12.88 3.77
N LEU A 72 -6.84 13.23 4.27
CA LEU A 72 -6.54 13.29 5.71
C LEU A 72 -7.25 14.44 6.43
N SER A 73 -7.74 15.45 5.71
CA SER A 73 -8.54 16.54 6.28
C SER A 73 -10.00 16.17 6.56
N LYS A 74 -10.44 14.96 6.17
CA LYS A 74 -11.81 14.50 6.44
C LYS A 74 -11.98 14.12 7.91
N GLU A 75 -13.18 14.32 8.44
CA GLU A 75 -13.52 14.09 9.85
C GLU A 75 -13.22 12.67 10.34
N ASP A 76 -13.37 11.67 9.48
CA ASP A 76 -13.08 10.27 9.83
C ASP A 76 -11.60 10.01 10.13
N CYS A 77 -10.70 10.91 9.71
CA CYS A 77 -9.27 10.84 9.98
C CYS A 77 -8.85 11.54 11.29
N ASN A 78 -9.73 12.25 11.98
CA ASN A 78 -9.40 12.97 13.21
C ASN A 78 -8.90 12.05 14.34
N GLY A 79 -9.40 10.82 14.40
CA GLY A 79 -8.99 9.79 15.39
C GLY A 79 -7.69 9.05 15.04
N GLY A 80 -7.19 9.23 13.84
CA GLY A 80 -6.03 8.53 13.29
C GLY A 80 -6.24 8.04 11.87
N TYR A 81 -5.22 7.38 11.32
CA TYR A 81 -5.25 6.86 9.96
C TYR A 81 -4.25 5.73 9.75
N LEU A 82 -4.47 4.96 8.69
CA LEU A 82 -3.54 3.99 8.16
C LEU A 82 -3.23 4.32 6.69
N LEU A 83 -1.97 4.70 6.41
CA LEU A 83 -1.49 5.00 5.06
C LEU A 83 -0.81 3.79 4.44
N ASP A 84 -1.26 3.39 3.25
CA ASP A 84 -0.65 2.36 2.40
C ASP A 84 -0.27 2.96 1.05
N GLY A 85 1.01 2.87 0.71
CA GLY A 85 1.54 3.39 -0.54
C GLY A 85 1.79 4.90 -0.57
N PHE A 86 1.82 5.54 0.59
CA PHE A 86 2.29 6.91 0.81
C PHE A 86 2.89 7.02 2.22
N PRO A 87 4.05 7.71 2.38
CA PRO A 87 4.90 8.27 1.35
C PRO A 87 5.67 7.19 0.55
N ARG A 88 6.13 7.53 -0.65
CA ARG A 88 6.98 6.67 -1.48
C ARG A 88 8.35 7.25 -1.77
N ASN A 89 8.63 8.47 -1.36
CA ASN A 89 9.96 9.10 -1.43
C ASN A 89 10.11 10.16 -0.32
N LEU A 90 11.32 10.70 -0.20
CA LEU A 90 11.65 11.68 0.86
C LEU A 90 10.87 12.99 0.74
N THR A 91 10.55 13.44 -0.48
CA THR A 91 9.74 14.65 -0.68
C THR A 91 8.35 14.49 -0.08
N GLN A 92 7.70 13.36 -0.36
CA GLN A 92 6.39 13.03 0.19
C GLN A 92 6.44 12.84 1.72
N ALA A 93 7.51 12.21 2.25
CA ALA A 93 7.66 11.98 3.68
C ALA A 93 7.81 13.29 4.45
N LYS A 94 8.66 14.18 3.98
CA LYS A 94 8.86 15.51 4.58
C LYS A 94 7.56 16.33 4.56
N ALA A 95 6.85 16.34 3.42
CA ALA A 95 5.56 17.01 3.33
C ALA A 95 4.54 16.43 4.31
N LEU A 96 4.46 15.09 4.48
CA LEU A 96 3.57 14.47 5.46
C LEU A 96 3.92 14.88 6.89
N ASP A 97 5.20 14.89 7.24
CA ASP A 97 5.66 15.27 8.58
C ASP A 97 5.29 16.72 8.94
N GLU A 98 5.21 17.63 7.95
CA GLU A 98 4.82 19.01 8.13
C GLU A 98 3.34 19.19 8.49
N PHE A 99 2.44 18.42 7.88
CA PHE A 99 1.00 18.60 8.10
C PHE A 99 0.36 17.55 9.00
N LEU A 100 0.87 16.32 9.06
CA LEU A 100 0.30 15.27 9.91
C LEU A 100 1.26 14.08 10.11
N ALA A 101 2.32 14.28 10.90
CA ALA A 101 3.35 13.27 11.14
C ALA A 101 2.78 11.94 11.69
N PRO A 102 3.33 10.77 11.26
CA PRO A 102 2.93 9.47 11.77
C PRO A 102 3.42 9.23 13.20
N ASP A 103 2.68 8.40 13.94
CA ASP A 103 3.09 7.90 15.25
C ASP A 103 4.03 6.70 15.09
N LYS A 104 3.71 5.78 14.15
CA LYS A 104 4.49 4.57 13.85
C LYS A 104 4.56 4.28 12.36
N VAL A 105 5.66 3.69 11.94
CA VAL A 105 5.92 3.26 10.56
C VAL A 105 6.30 1.79 10.61
N LEU A 106 5.47 0.93 10.02
CA LEU A 106 5.69 -0.52 9.97
C LEU A 106 6.28 -0.89 8.62
N ASN A 107 7.52 -1.36 8.60
CA ASN A 107 8.14 -1.87 7.38
C ASN A 107 7.94 -3.39 7.29
N ILE A 108 7.05 -3.82 6.38
CA ILE A 108 6.82 -5.25 6.11
C ILE A 108 7.94 -5.73 5.18
N ASP A 109 8.93 -6.40 5.78
CA ASP A 109 10.12 -6.89 5.09
C ASP A 109 9.90 -8.29 4.51
N VAL A 110 10.21 -8.44 3.22
CA VAL A 110 10.02 -9.69 2.46
C VAL A 110 11.21 -9.90 1.53
N ASP A 111 11.66 -11.15 1.42
CA ASP A 111 12.66 -11.54 0.44
C ASP A 111 12.23 -11.14 -0.98
N ILE A 112 13.05 -10.30 -1.63
CA ILE A 112 12.82 -9.79 -2.98
C ILE A 112 12.60 -10.92 -3.99
N LYS A 113 13.25 -12.08 -3.81
CA LYS A 113 13.08 -13.26 -4.68
C LYS A 113 11.64 -13.79 -4.69
N LYS A 114 10.86 -13.54 -3.65
CA LYS A 114 9.45 -13.97 -3.55
C LYS A 114 8.47 -12.98 -4.14
N ILE A 115 8.90 -11.75 -4.41
CA ILE A 115 8.03 -10.64 -4.79
C ILE A 115 7.35 -10.89 -6.14
N GLU A 116 8.10 -11.31 -7.16
CA GLU A 116 7.56 -11.54 -8.50
C GLU A 116 6.41 -12.56 -8.44
N HIS A 117 6.64 -13.71 -7.81
CA HIS A 117 5.62 -14.74 -7.63
C HIS A 117 4.38 -14.20 -6.91
N ARG A 118 4.58 -13.41 -5.84
CA ARG A 118 3.47 -12.81 -5.07
C ARG A 118 2.65 -11.83 -5.90
N ILE A 119 3.27 -11.07 -6.80
CA ILE A 119 2.58 -10.09 -7.63
C ILE A 119 1.84 -10.76 -8.78
N VAL A 120 2.47 -11.66 -9.50
CA VAL A 120 1.87 -12.37 -10.65
C VAL A 120 0.69 -13.23 -10.20
N GLY A 121 0.80 -13.87 -9.02
CA GLY A 121 -0.30 -14.65 -8.43
C GLY A 121 -1.41 -13.83 -7.80
N ARG A 122 -1.30 -12.51 -7.75
CA ARG A 122 -2.29 -11.64 -7.12
C ARG A 122 -3.60 -11.57 -7.89
N ARG A 123 -4.69 -11.54 -7.13
CA ARG A 123 -6.05 -11.26 -7.62
C ARG A 123 -6.65 -10.15 -6.76
N SER A 124 -7.23 -9.14 -7.40
CA SER A 124 -7.79 -7.98 -6.72
C SER A 124 -9.29 -7.89 -6.92
N CYS A 125 -10.02 -7.54 -5.88
CA CYS A 125 -11.45 -7.33 -5.97
C CYS A 125 -11.77 -5.85 -6.24
N PRO A 126 -12.42 -5.50 -7.35
CA PRO A 126 -12.75 -4.11 -7.66
C PRO A 126 -13.90 -3.55 -6.79
N LYS A 127 -14.65 -4.43 -6.07
CA LYS A 127 -15.78 -4.04 -5.21
C LYS A 127 -15.34 -3.80 -3.77
N CYS A 128 -14.79 -4.81 -3.08
CA CYS A 128 -14.40 -4.69 -1.68
C CYS A 128 -12.91 -4.30 -1.48
N LYS A 129 -12.17 -4.08 -2.58
CA LYS A 129 -10.73 -3.73 -2.58
C LYS A 129 -9.82 -4.81 -1.98
N GLY A 130 -10.34 -5.98 -1.64
CA GLY A 130 -9.57 -7.12 -1.13
C GLY A 130 -8.50 -7.58 -2.11
N SER A 131 -7.35 -8.00 -1.58
CA SER A 131 -6.23 -8.55 -2.35
C SER A 131 -5.98 -9.99 -1.92
N PHE A 132 -5.95 -10.90 -2.87
CA PHE A 132 -5.82 -12.33 -2.67
C PHE A 132 -4.68 -12.87 -3.51
N HIS A 133 -4.23 -14.08 -3.20
CA HIS A 133 -3.23 -14.78 -4.00
C HIS A 133 -3.77 -16.15 -4.41
N ILE A 134 -3.51 -16.56 -5.64
CA ILE A 134 -3.98 -17.85 -6.20
C ILE A 134 -3.58 -19.06 -5.36
N HIS A 135 -2.45 -18.99 -4.65
CA HIS A 135 -2.01 -20.03 -3.73
C HIS A 135 -3.04 -20.32 -2.63
N PHE A 136 -3.75 -19.31 -2.13
CA PHE A 136 -4.72 -19.45 -1.04
C PHE A 136 -6.15 -19.63 -1.52
N ILE A 137 -6.51 -19.03 -2.66
CA ILE A 137 -7.90 -19.06 -3.17
C ILE A 137 -8.08 -20.04 -4.34
N GLY A 138 -6.98 -20.69 -4.79
CA GLY A 138 -7.01 -21.52 -6.01
C GLY A 138 -7.28 -20.68 -7.25
N ASN A 139 -7.85 -21.33 -8.27
CA ASN A 139 -8.17 -20.69 -9.56
C ASN A 139 -9.56 -20.03 -9.57
N THR A 140 -10.14 -19.72 -8.41
CA THR A 140 -11.44 -19.03 -8.39
C THR A 140 -11.33 -17.62 -8.94
N GLU A 141 -12.31 -17.25 -9.76
CA GLU A 141 -12.47 -15.86 -10.23
C GLU A 141 -13.43 -15.05 -9.35
N ILE A 142 -13.93 -15.64 -8.26
CA ILE A 142 -14.93 -15.03 -7.38
C ILE A 142 -14.28 -14.61 -6.07
N CYS A 143 -14.53 -13.38 -5.66
CA CYS A 143 -14.04 -12.83 -4.41
C CYS A 143 -14.64 -13.57 -3.21
N PRO A 144 -13.83 -14.16 -2.33
CA PRO A 144 -14.34 -14.86 -1.14
C PRO A 144 -15.05 -13.93 -0.15
N ASN A 145 -14.75 -12.63 -0.16
CA ASN A 145 -15.34 -11.69 0.80
C ASN A 145 -16.70 -11.13 0.34
N CYS A 146 -16.94 -10.94 -0.97
CA CYS A 146 -18.12 -10.20 -1.42
C CYS A 146 -18.77 -10.76 -2.70
N GLY A 147 -18.30 -11.89 -3.23
CA GLY A 147 -18.86 -12.56 -4.41
C GLY A 147 -18.62 -11.85 -5.75
N ALA A 148 -17.91 -10.72 -5.80
CA ALA A 148 -17.63 -10.03 -7.05
C ALA A 148 -16.52 -10.73 -7.85
N LYS A 149 -16.49 -10.52 -9.18
CA LYS A 149 -15.43 -11.06 -10.02
C LYS A 149 -14.08 -10.43 -9.67
N LEU A 150 -13.06 -11.26 -9.48
CA LEU A 150 -11.68 -10.87 -9.27
C LEU A 150 -11.02 -10.45 -10.59
N VAL A 151 -10.06 -9.54 -10.51
CA VAL A 151 -9.29 -9.06 -11.66
C VAL A 151 -7.79 -9.13 -11.39
N ILE A 152 -7.01 -9.30 -12.45
CA ILE A 152 -5.56 -9.09 -12.44
C ILE A 152 -5.32 -7.61 -12.73
N ARG A 153 -4.47 -6.95 -11.95
CA ARG A 153 -4.10 -5.55 -12.22
C ARG A 153 -3.22 -5.49 -13.47
N LYS A 154 -3.32 -4.41 -14.23
CA LYS A 154 -2.50 -4.22 -15.43
C LYS A 154 -1.01 -4.16 -15.13
N ASP A 155 -0.66 -3.61 -13.97
CA ASP A 155 0.71 -3.47 -13.46
C ASP A 155 1.22 -4.74 -12.75
N ASP A 156 0.47 -5.87 -12.78
CA ASP A 156 0.86 -7.16 -12.18
C ASP A 156 1.41 -8.13 -13.24
N ASN A 157 2.37 -7.68 -14.02
CA ASN A 157 3.12 -8.49 -15.00
C ASN A 157 4.63 -8.42 -14.71
N ALA A 158 5.39 -9.40 -15.17
CA ALA A 158 6.81 -9.57 -14.84
C ALA A 158 7.69 -8.36 -15.22
N GLU A 159 7.38 -7.70 -16.33
CA GLU A 159 8.12 -6.52 -16.81
C GLU A 159 7.91 -5.32 -15.88
N THR A 160 6.65 -4.98 -15.62
CA THR A 160 6.28 -3.87 -14.73
C THR A 160 6.73 -4.14 -13.29
N VAL A 161 6.77 -5.40 -12.84
CA VAL A 161 7.29 -5.75 -11.50
C VAL A 161 8.74 -5.36 -11.34
N LYS A 162 9.59 -5.58 -12.34
CA LYS A 162 11.01 -5.18 -12.30
C LYS A 162 11.16 -3.68 -12.15
N GLU A 163 10.40 -2.89 -12.94
CA GLU A 163 10.39 -1.44 -12.83
C GLU A 163 9.92 -0.98 -11.44
N ARG A 164 8.83 -1.54 -10.92
CA ARG A 164 8.32 -1.22 -9.57
C ARG A 164 9.33 -1.54 -8.47
N LEU A 165 10.12 -2.60 -8.61
CA LEU A 165 11.19 -2.93 -7.67
C LEU A 165 12.35 -1.95 -7.77
N SER A 166 12.74 -1.55 -8.98
CA SER A 166 13.75 -0.52 -9.21
C SER A 166 13.35 0.81 -8.59
N VAL A 167 12.12 1.27 -8.86
CA VAL A 167 11.55 2.49 -8.27
C VAL A 167 11.51 2.39 -6.73
N TYR A 168 11.10 1.25 -6.18
CA TYR A 168 11.09 1.02 -4.74
C TYR A 168 12.48 1.15 -4.13
N GLN A 169 13.48 0.49 -4.70
CA GLN A 169 14.86 0.52 -4.20
C GLN A 169 15.46 1.92 -4.23
N ASN A 170 15.23 2.65 -5.32
CA ASN A 170 15.83 3.96 -5.52
C ASN A 170 15.12 5.10 -4.77
N GLN A 171 13.80 5.02 -4.62
CA GLN A 171 13.00 6.14 -4.11
C GLN A 171 12.35 5.86 -2.75
N THR A 172 11.88 4.63 -2.51
CA THR A 172 11.09 4.31 -1.32
C THR A 172 11.93 3.69 -0.20
N ALA A 173 12.88 2.82 -0.51
CA ALA A 173 13.73 2.20 0.49
C ALA A 173 14.49 3.21 1.38
N PRO A 174 14.93 4.38 0.90
CA PRO A 174 15.54 5.41 1.74
C PRO A 174 14.64 5.93 2.87
N LEU A 175 13.32 5.72 2.80
CA LEU A 175 12.40 6.05 3.89
C LEU A 175 12.61 5.20 5.13
N ILE A 176 13.19 4.02 4.99
CA ILE A 176 13.54 3.14 6.11
C ILE A 176 14.51 3.88 7.04
N ASP A 177 15.60 4.41 6.49
CA ASP A 177 16.58 5.18 7.27
C ASP A 177 15.99 6.48 7.80
N TYR A 178 15.17 7.16 7.00
CA TYR A 178 14.51 8.41 7.37
C TYR A 178 13.63 8.27 8.62
N TYR A 179 12.78 7.23 8.68
CA TYR A 179 11.90 7.00 9.82
C TYR A 179 12.59 6.27 10.97
N ASN A 180 13.64 5.49 10.68
CA ASN A 180 14.48 4.88 11.71
C ASN A 180 15.22 5.95 12.52
N ALA A 181 15.77 6.96 11.86
CA ALA A 181 16.42 8.11 12.53
C ALA A 181 15.46 8.89 13.42
N GLN A 182 14.16 8.87 13.15
CA GLN A 182 13.11 9.47 13.98
C GLN A 182 12.62 8.55 15.11
N GLY A 183 13.11 7.32 15.23
CA GLY A 183 12.66 6.33 16.21
C GLY A 183 11.22 5.83 16.00
N LYS A 184 10.67 6.01 14.80
CA LYS A 184 9.27 5.64 14.47
C LYS A 184 9.16 4.30 13.74
N LEU A 185 10.27 3.78 13.18
CA LEU A 185 10.27 2.59 12.35
C LEU A 185 10.25 1.30 13.18
N VAL A 186 9.42 0.36 12.75
CA VAL A 186 9.42 -1.01 13.27
C VAL A 186 9.46 -1.98 12.09
N PHE A 187 10.37 -2.96 12.13
CA PHE A 187 10.45 -4.03 11.15
C PHE A 187 9.46 -5.14 11.50
N ILE A 188 8.74 -5.62 10.51
CA ILE A 188 7.80 -6.73 10.60
C ILE A 188 8.23 -7.80 9.60
N ASN A 189 8.41 -9.04 10.04
CA ASN A 189 8.80 -10.14 9.17
C ASN A 189 7.63 -10.57 8.25
N GLY A 190 7.61 -10.09 7.03
CA GLY A 190 6.58 -10.42 6.02
C GLY A 190 6.77 -11.77 5.32
N ASN A 191 7.77 -12.60 5.72
CA ASN A 191 7.98 -13.94 5.16
C ASN A 191 7.17 -15.04 5.86
N GLN A 192 6.32 -14.67 6.81
CA GLN A 192 5.44 -15.53 7.59
C GLN A 192 4.05 -15.66 6.94
N GLU A 193 3.20 -16.50 7.53
CA GLU A 193 1.78 -16.58 7.18
C GLU A 193 1.05 -15.28 7.56
N ILE A 194 -0.04 -14.98 6.85
CA ILE A 194 -0.78 -13.71 7.00
C ILE A 194 -1.14 -13.41 8.45
N ASN A 195 -1.62 -14.43 9.19
CA ASN A 195 -2.05 -14.26 10.59
C ASN A 195 -0.87 -14.08 11.55
N ASP A 196 0.28 -14.66 11.25
CA ASP A 196 1.49 -14.51 12.08
C ASP A 196 2.08 -13.11 11.93
N VAL A 197 2.14 -12.60 10.68
CA VAL A 197 2.50 -11.20 10.41
C VAL A 197 1.56 -10.25 11.14
N PHE A 198 0.26 -10.50 11.08
CA PHE A 198 -0.73 -9.67 11.77
C PHE A 198 -0.57 -9.72 13.29
N SER A 199 -0.31 -10.89 13.86
CA SER A 199 -0.06 -11.07 15.30
C SER A 199 1.19 -10.30 15.76
N GLU A 200 2.24 -10.28 14.96
CA GLU A 200 3.44 -9.47 15.22
C GLU A 200 3.12 -7.98 15.20
N ILE A 201 2.36 -7.51 14.20
CA ILE A 201 1.89 -6.12 14.12
C ILE A 201 1.07 -5.72 15.36
N VAL A 202 0.16 -6.58 15.78
CA VAL A 202 -0.68 -6.32 16.97
C VAL A 202 0.16 -6.17 18.23
N LYS A 203 1.19 -7.01 18.42
CA LYS A 203 2.11 -6.88 19.57
C LYS A 203 2.86 -5.54 19.59
N VAL A 204 3.16 -4.98 18.41
CA VAL A 204 3.84 -3.68 18.27
C VAL A 204 2.89 -2.51 18.51
N LEU A 205 1.63 -2.66 18.11
CA LEU A 205 0.67 -1.55 18.18
C LEU A 205 -0.06 -1.47 19.54
N GLY A 206 -0.20 -2.58 20.22
CA GLY A 206 -0.89 -2.72 21.52
C GLY A 206 -2.33 -3.18 21.39
#